data_34d4182992bd9ae29b6275af1842cf7b
#
_entry.id   34d4182992bd9ae29b6275af1842cf7b
#
_cell.length_a   1.000
_cell.length_b   1.000
_cell.length_c   1.000
_cell.angle_alpha   90.00
_cell.angle_beta   90.00
_cell.angle_gamma   90.00
#
_symmetry.space_group_name_H-M   'P 1'
#
loop_
_entity.id
_entity.type
_entity.pdbx_description
1 polymer ?
#
loop_
_entity_poly.entity_id
_entity_poly.type
_entity_poly.pdbx_seq_one_letter_code
_entity_poly.pdbx_strand_id
1 'polypeptide(L)'
;MCVYSGLLKRREVGIVLIDIIDRIVFSTPGPLMLAAVHQRFARVLFLLALLFVAMPVVLSLQGCGANSLARDETLGWSADKLYAEAKEEMSAGNWAAAIKLLEKLESRYPFGRYAQQAQIDTAFAHWKEGENALALAAIDRFTKLYPNHERIDYILYLKGLVNFNDRSNLFTRFTGEDLAERDPKAAREAFDSFKELVARFPNSPYAEDASGRLTYLINMLASSDVHVARFYYRRGATLAAVNRAQAVVKQYQEAPAIEEALAIMMNGYEQLGLSELSADARRVLQKNFPASVYLKSAYDPTVKKPVAVKPPAAPSAFSRLKFW
;
A
#
# COMPACT_ATOMS: atom_id res chain seq x y z
N MET A 1 31.48 -12.48 20.68
CA MET A 1 32.23 -12.44 21.96
C MET A 1 32.70 -11.01 22.26
N CYS A 2 31.85 -9.99 22.09
CA CYS A 2 32.19 -8.56 22.26
C CYS A 2 31.13 -7.72 23.01
N VAL A 3 30.22 -8.34 23.79
CA VAL A 3 29.17 -7.62 24.51
C VAL A 3 29.38 -7.58 26.03
N TYR A 4 30.35 -8.30 26.57
CA TYR A 4 30.56 -8.41 28.03
C TYR A 4 31.59 -7.43 28.63
N SER A 5 32.36 -6.68 27.84
CA SER A 5 33.39 -5.76 28.38
C SER A 5 32.86 -4.37 28.76
N GLY A 6 31.67 -3.98 28.30
CA GLY A 6 31.11 -2.64 28.57
C GLY A 6 30.41 -2.47 29.91
N LEU A 7 29.94 -3.57 30.52
CA LEU A 7 29.18 -3.52 31.77
C LEU A 7 30.04 -3.46 33.03
N LEU A 8 31.24 -4.01 33.00
CA LEU A 8 32.18 -3.98 34.16
C LEU A 8 32.80 -2.59 34.35
N LYS A 9 33.00 -1.80 33.30
CA LYS A 9 33.59 -0.46 33.38
C LYS A 9 32.63 0.59 33.96
N ARG A 10 31.30 0.38 33.87
CA ARG A 10 30.29 1.28 34.48
C ARG A 10 30.12 1.08 35.97
N ARG A 11 30.48 -0.08 36.52
CA ARG A 11 30.34 -0.35 37.96
C ARG A 11 31.43 0.34 38.80
N GLU A 12 32.63 0.43 38.26
CA GLU A 12 33.75 1.08 38.99
C GLU A 12 33.60 2.61 39.05
N VAL A 13 33.07 3.24 38.03
CA VAL A 13 32.85 4.71 38.04
C VAL A 13 31.76 5.09 39.03
N GLY A 14 30.73 4.26 39.22
CA GLY A 14 29.67 4.51 40.20
C GLY A 14 30.15 4.40 41.65
N ILE A 15 31.04 3.46 41.94
CA ILE A 15 31.57 3.25 43.33
C ILE A 15 32.51 4.40 43.74
N VAL A 16 33.35 4.88 42.82
CA VAL A 16 34.25 6.02 43.09
C VAL A 16 33.48 7.32 43.31
N LEU A 17 32.34 7.50 42.63
CA LEU A 17 31.51 8.71 42.84
C LEU A 17 30.79 8.69 44.20
N ILE A 18 30.37 7.54 44.70
CA ILE A 18 29.73 7.40 46.02
C ILE A 18 30.73 7.67 47.15
N ASP A 19 31.96 7.15 47.04
CA ASP A 19 33.03 7.41 48.02
C ASP A 19 33.45 8.87 48.09
N ILE A 20 33.40 9.60 46.98
CA ILE A 20 33.70 11.05 46.95
C ILE A 20 32.57 11.86 47.61
N ILE A 21 31.32 11.43 47.44
CA ILE A 21 30.16 12.10 48.04
C ILE A 21 30.12 11.89 49.55
N ASP A 22 30.44 10.69 50.07
CA ASP A 22 30.47 10.41 51.50
C ASP A 22 31.58 11.15 52.22
N ARG A 23 32.76 11.36 51.62
CA ARG A 23 33.84 12.16 52.20
C ARG A 23 33.54 13.66 52.27
N ILE A 24 32.68 14.19 51.43
CA ILE A 24 32.33 15.62 51.39
C ILE A 24 31.21 15.93 52.39
N VAL A 25 30.36 14.98 52.74
CA VAL A 25 29.15 15.20 53.54
C VAL A 25 29.39 15.05 55.06
N PHE A 26 30.41 14.26 55.52
CA PHE A 26 30.53 13.87 56.92
C PHE A 26 31.69 14.47 57.73
N SER A 27 32.37 15.51 57.26
CA SER A 27 33.47 16.12 57.99
C SER A 27 33.23 17.61 58.32
N THR A 28 32.49 17.91 59.38
CA THR A 28 32.75 18.97 60.44
C THR A 28 31.47 19.40 61.19
N PRO A 29 31.47 19.51 62.51
CA PRO A 29 30.36 20.08 63.32
C PRO A 29 30.66 21.51 63.77
N GLY A 30 29.72 22.44 63.56
CA GLY A 30 29.77 23.77 64.15
C GLY A 30 28.65 24.73 63.70
N PRO A 31 27.98 25.49 64.59
CA PRO A 31 26.71 26.21 64.28
C PRO A 31 26.85 27.45 63.39
N LEU A 32 28.02 27.81 62.92
CA LEU A 32 28.25 28.91 61.95
C LEU A 32 28.25 28.48 60.48
N MET A 33 27.93 27.24 60.22
CA MET A 33 28.09 26.63 58.86
C MET A 33 26.81 26.40 58.03
N LEU A 34 25.61 26.74 58.53
CA LEU A 34 24.39 26.55 57.72
C LEU A 34 24.42 27.40 56.44
N ALA A 35 25.01 28.64 56.49
CA ALA A 35 25.10 29.49 55.28
C ALA A 35 26.17 28.99 54.30
N ALA A 36 27.29 28.44 54.81
CA ALA A 36 28.34 27.88 53.91
C ALA A 36 27.96 26.58 53.25
N VAL A 37 27.17 25.75 53.94
CA VAL A 37 26.63 24.49 53.37
C VAL A 37 25.61 24.76 52.27
N HIS A 38 24.71 25.74 52.46
CA HIS A 38 23.77 26.16 51.43
C HIS A 38 24.45 26.71 50.18
N GLN A 39 25.53 27.49 50.37
CA GLN A 39 26.26 28.03 49.25
C GLN A 39 27.07 26.98 48.48
N ARG A 40 27.58 25.95 49.14
CA ARG A 40 28.25 24.83 48.50
C ARG A 40 27.26 23.90 47.81
N PHE A 41 26.11 23.63 48.42
CA PHE A 41 25.03 22.85 47.81
C PHE A 41 24.46 23.54 46.57
N ALA A 42 24.24 24.87 46.62
CA ALA A 42 23.80 25.67 45.49
C ALA A 42 24.81 25.63 44.31
N ARG A 43 26.12 25.68 44.63
CA ARG A 43 27.18 25.57 43.59
C ARG A 43 27.24 24.17 42.97
N VAL A 44 27.07 23.10 43.74
CA VAL A 44 27.03 21.72 43.23
C VAL A 44 25.79 21.50 42.37
N LEU A 45 24.63 21.98 42.81
CA LEU A 45 23.38 21.93 42.01
C LEU A 45 23.50 22.74 40.72
N PHE A 46 24.14 23.91 40.76
CA PHE A 46 24.38 24.75 39.59
C PHE A 46 25.35 24.09 38.61
N LEU A 47 26.40 23.44 39.10
CA LEU A 47 27.33 22.66 38.24
C LEU A 47 26.70 21.43 37.66
N LEU A 48 25.84 20.72 38.39
CA LEU A 48 25.04 19.58 37.87
C LEU A 48 24.01 20.02 36.82
N ALA A 49 23.37 21.16 37.04
CA ALA A 49 22.45 21.74 36.05
C ALA A 49 23.18 22.20 34.78
N LEU A 50 24.37 22.76 34.89
CA LEU A 50 25.23 23.11 33.76
C LEU A 50 25.70 21.88 33.00
N LEU A 51 26.02 20.80 33.69
CA LEU A 51 26.39 19.51 33.08
C LEU A 51 25.19 18.86 32.35
N PHE A 52 23.98 19.00 32.89
CA PHE A 52 22.74 18.48 32.27
C PHE A 52 22.32 19.28 31.04
N VAL A 53 22.64 20.59 31.00
CA VAL A 53 22.39 21.46 29.84
C VAL A 53 23.49 21.31 28.78
N ALA A 54 24.74 21.07 29.18
CA ALA A 54 25.86 20.87 28.25
C ALA A 54 25.84 19.50 27.55
N MET A 55 25.31 18.48 28.21
CA MET A 55 25.27 17.12 27.68
C MET A 55 24.45 16.94 26.37
N PRO A 56 23.24 17.53 26.22
CA PRO A 56 22.49 17.44 24.96
C PRO A 56 23.13 18.29 23.85
N VAL A 57 23.84 19.35 24.16
CA VAL A 57 24.55 20.16 23.15
C VAL A 57 25.74 19.42 22.57
N VAL A 58 26.48 18.64 23.36
CA VAL A 58 27.58 17.81 22.87
C VAL A 58 27.09 16.60 22.08
N LEU A 59 25.93 16.01 22.45
CA LEU A 59 25.31 14.94 21.68
C LEU A 59 24.73 15.41 20.33
N SER A 60 24.28 16.67 20.25
CA SER A 60 23.74 17.21 18.99
C SER A 60 24.82 17.60 17.97
N LEU A 61 26.06 17.79 18.39
CA LEU A 61 27.19 18.07 17.49
C LEU A 61 27.80 16.82 16.83
N GLN A 62 27.43 15.61 17.26
CA GLN A 62 27.92 14.37 16.62
C GLN A 62 27.06 13.91 15.43
N GLY A 63 25.97 14.64 15.10
CA GLY A 63 24.99 14.26 14.10
C GLY A 63 25.37 14.49 12.62
N CYS A 64 26.48 15.11 12.28
CA CYS A 64 26.80 15.48 10.88
C CYS A 64 28.21 15.11 10.40
N GLY A 65 28.85 14.09 10.93
CA GLY A 65 30.25 13.85 10.61
C GLY A 65 30.68 12.45 10.22
N ALA A 66 29.79 11.48 10.13
CA ALA A 66 30.17 10.09 9.82
C ALA A 66 29.44 9.48 8.62
N ASN A 67 28.93 10.30 7.68
CA ASN A 67 28.85 9.80 6.32
C ASN A 67 30.28 9.91 5.77
N SER A 68 31.12 8.91 6.10
CA SER A 68 32.26 8.61 5.25
C SER A 68 31.73 8.67 3.83
N LEU A 69 32.36 9.48 2.99
CA LEU A 69 32.21 9.41 1.53
C LEU A 69 32.53 7.96 1.17
N ALA A 70 31.57 7.07 1.31
CA ALA A 70 31.67 5.70 0.85
C ALA A 70 31.98 5.86 -0.64
N ARG A 71 33.22 5.62 -0.98
CA ARG A 71 33.70 5.71 -2.36
C ARG A 71 32.74 4.84 -3.16
N ASP A 72 32.04 5.44 -4.10
CA ASP A 72 31.09 4.70 -4.92
C ASP A 72 31.85 3.66 -5.72
N GLU A 73 31.86 2.42 -5.23
CA GLU A 73 32.59 1.28 -5.83
C GLU A 73 32.15 1.02 -7.27
N THR A 74 30.98 1.54 -7.65
CA THR A 74 30.45 1.40 -9.00
C THR A 74 30.96 2.48 -9.97
N LEU A 75 31.86 3.39 -9.50
CA LEU A 75 32.47 4.39 -10.38
C LEU A 75 33.25 3.68 -11.51
N GLY A 76 32.89 3.96 -12.76
CA GLY A 76 33.51 3.33 -13.94
C GLY A 76 32.85 2.03 -14.39
N TRP A 77 31.78 1.56 -13.74
CA TRP A 77 31.06 0.42 -14.28
C TRP A 77 30.26 0.84 -15.53
N SER A 78 30.26 -0.06 -16.52
CA SER A 78 29.49 0.10 -17.75
C SER A 78 27.98 -0.13 -17.46
N ALA A 79 27.12 0.27 -18.39
CA ALA A 79 25.67 0.12 -18.25
C ALA A 79 25.25 -1.36 -18.13
N ASP A 80 25.87 -2.24 -18.91
CA ASP A 80 25.63 -3.68 -18.85
C ASP A 80 26.05 -4.28 -17.52
N LYS A 81 27.19 -3.86 -16.95
CA LYS A 81 27.63 -4.33 -15.64
C LYS A 81 26.70 -3.86 -14.52
N LEU A 82 26.30 -2.58 -14.50
CA LEU A 82 25.34 -2.06 -13.53
C LEU A 82 24.01 -2.81 -13.60
N TYR A 83 23.55 -3.08 -14.82
CA TYR A 83 22.30 -3.79 -15.04
C TYR A 83 22.42 -5.26 -14.60
N ALA A 84 23.51 -5.95 -14.94
CA ALA A 84 23.72 -7.35 -14.54
C ALA A 84 23.72 -7.49 -13.01
N GLU A 85 24.46 -6.62 -12.30
CA GLU A 85 24.50 -6.62 -10.84
C GLU A 85 23.12 -6.33 -10.23
N ALA A 86 22.38 -5.35 -10.79
CA ALA A 86 21.02 -5.07 -10.35
C ALA A 86 20.11 -6.29 -10.52
N LYS A 87 20.26 -7.06 -11.60
CA LYS A 87 19.51 -8.30 -11.84
C LYS A 87 19.90 -9.41 -10.85
N GLU A 88 21.14 -9.49 -10.45
CA GLU A 88 21.59 -10.42 -9.43
C GLU A 88 20.97 -10.09 -8.08
N GLU A 89 21.00 -8.82 -7.66
CA GLU A 89 20.34 -8.35 -6.44
C GLU A 89 18.82 -8.59 -6.47
N MET A 90 18.16 -8.36 -7.62
CA MET A 90 16.75 -8.69 -7.78
C MET A 90 16.48 -10.19 -7.62
N SER A 91 17.35 -11.04 -8.15
CA SER A 91 17.22 -12.49 -8.06
C SER A 91 17.43 -13.02 -6.64
N ALA A 92 18.28 -12.34 -5.88
CA ALA A 92 18.51 -12.59 -4.45
C ALA A 92 17.39 -12.03 -3.55
N GLY A 93 16.46 -11.22 -4.10
CA GLY A 93 15.40 -10.56 -3.35
C GLY A 93 15.84 -9.28 -2.63
N ASN A 94 17.03 -8.76 -2.92
CA ASN A 94 17.60 -7.56 -2.34
C ASN A 94 17.10 -6.31 -3.09
N TRP A 95 15.79 -6.05 -3.03
CA TRP A 95 15.12 -5.02 -3.84
C TRP A 95 15.71 -3.63 -3.65
N ALA A 96 15.97 -3.23 -2.40
CA ALA A 96 16.56 -1.92 -2.09
C ALA A 96 17.98 -1.73 -2.68
N ALA A 97 18.79 -2.78 -2.76
CA ALA A 97 20.10 -2.74 -3.40
C ALA A 97 19.94 -2.64 -4.93
N ALA A 98 19.05 -3.43 -5.50
CA ALA A 98 18.73 -3.40 -6.92
C ALA A 98 18.26 -2.00 -7.37
N ILE A 99 17.33 -1.37 -6.63
CA ILE A 99 16.84 -0.02 -6.92
C ILE A 99 18.02 0.97 -7.01
N LYS A 100 18.92 0.97 -6.04
CA LYS A 100 20.10 1.85 -6.04
C LYS A 100 20.98 1.67 -7.27
N LEU A 101 21.18 0.44 -7.73
CA LEU A 101 21.98 0.14 -8.93
C LEU A 101 21.26 0.59 -10.20
N LEU A 102 19.94 0.38 -10.29
CA LEU A 102 19.12 0.82 -11.41
C LEU A 102 19.04 2.35 -11.50
N GLU A 103 18.91 3.05 -10.37
CA GLU A 103 18.97 4.52 -10.31
C GLU A 103 20.33 5.06 -10.75
N LYS A 104 21.43 4.43 -10.32
CA LYS A 104 22.78 4.78 -10.80
C LYS A 104 22.93 4.56 -12.30
N LEU A 105 22.38 3.46 -12.81
CA LEU A 105 22.36 3.19 -14.23
C LEU A 105 21.59 4.27 -14.98
N GLU A 106 20.39 4.60 -14.57
CA GLU A 106 19.56 5.64 -15.19
C GLU A 106 20.24 7.03 -15.14
N SER A 107 20.87 7.36 -14.01
CA SER A 107 21.59 8.63 -13.83
C SER A 107 22.82 8.76 -14.73
N ARG A 108 23.61 7.68 -14.92
CA ARG A 108 24.87 7.72 -15.70
C ARG A 108 24.66 7.44 -17.18
N TYR A 109 23.67 6.61 -17.50
CA TYR A 109 23.36 6.13 -18.85
C TYR A 109 21.88 6.35 -19.16
N PRO A 110 21.41 7.60 -19.26
CA PRO A 110 19.96 7.92 -19.35
C PRO A 110 19.32 7.50 -20.68
N PHE A 111 20.12 7.06 -21.64
CA PHE A 111 19.63 6.69 -22.97
C PHE A 111 19.95 5.23 -23.32
N GLY A 112 19.13 4.66 -24.19
CA GLY A 112 19.33 3.32 -24.71
C GLY A 112 18.50 2.26 -23.98
N ARG A 113 18.66 1.02 -24.43
CA ARG A 113 17.83 -0.11 -23.96
C ARG A 113 17.99 -0.39 -22.46
N TYR A 114 19.19 -0.22 -21.91
CA TYR A 114 19.41 -0.46 -20.49
C TYR A 114 18.68 0.56 -19.60
N ALA A 115 18.62 1.83 -20.02
CA ALA A 115 17.89 2.84 -19.28
C ALA A 115 16.38 2.55 -19.27
N GLN A 116 15.82 2.17 -20.41
CA GLN A 116 14.41 1.82 -20.52
C GLN A 116 14.08 0.60 -19.68
N GLN A 117 14.91 -0.44 -19.76
CA GLN A 117 14.70 -1.65 -18.97
C GLN A 117 14.89 -1.39 -17.46
N ALA A 118 15.86 -0.54 -17.09
CA ALA A 118 16.08 -0.15 -15.70
C ALA A 118 14.84 0.54 -15.10
N GLN A 119 14.18 1.42 -15.86
CA GLN A 119 12.94 2.06 -15.40
C GLN A 119 11.81 1.04 -15.14
N ILE A 120 11.68 0.05 -16.03
CA ILE A 120 10.71 -1.05 -15.86
C ILE A 120 11.04 -1.85 -14.60
N ASP A 121 12.30 -2.24 -14.44
CA ASP A 121 12.76 -3.06 -13.32
C ASP A 121 12.71 -2.30 -11.99
N THR A 122 12.95 -0.97 -12.00
CA THR A 122 12.79 -0.10 -10.83
C THR A 122 11.33 -0.08 -10.36
N ALA A 123 10.37 0.04 -11.29
CA ALA A 123 8.95 -0.02 -10.94
C ALA A 123 8.58 -1.37 -10.29
N PHE A 124 9.09 -2.47 -10.83
CA PHE A 124 8.89 -3.79 -10.27
C PHE A 124 9.54 -3.96 -8.89
N ALA A 125 10.78 -3.48 -8.72
CA ALA A 125 11.52 -3.59 -7.46
C ALA A 125 10.82 -2.78 -6.34
N HIS A 126 10.33 -1.56 -6.61
CA HIS A 126 9.52 -0.80 -5.65
C HIS A 126 8.26 -1.55 -5.24
N TRP A 127 7.56 -2.19 -6.20
CA TRP A 127 6.40 -2.99 -5.87
C TRP A 127 6.75 -4.18 -4.97
N LYS A 128 7.87 -4.85 -5.23
CA LYS A 128 8.34 -5.99 -4.42
C LYS A 128 8.77 -5.57 -3.02
N GLU A 129 9.33 -4.36 -2.86
CA GLU A 129 9.66 -3.75 -1.57
C GLU A 129 8.40 -3.32 -0.78
N GLY A 130 7.24 -3.22 -1.47
CA GLY A 130 5.98 -2.78 -0.90
C GLY A 130 5.76 -1.27 -1.01
N GLU A 131 6.59 -0.58 -1.76
CA GLU A 131 6.53 0.86 -2.02
C GLU A 131 5.61 1.17 -3.21
N ASN A 132 4.32 0.83 -3.07
CA ASN A 132 3.34 0.91 -4.16
C ASN A 132 3.26 2.30 -4.81
N ALA A 133 3.36 3.36 -4.01
CA ALA A 133 3.30 4.73 -4.54
C ALA A 133 4.49 5.05 -5.46
N LEU A 134 5.70 4.60 -5.11
CA LEU A 134 6.89 4.78 -5.93
C LEU A 134 6.83 3.90 -7.18
N ALA A 135 6.33 2.67 -7.06
CA ALA A 135 6.09 1.80 -8.21
C ALA A 135 5.14 2.44 -9.22
N LEU A 136 3.99 2.98 -8.76
CA LEU A 136 3.03 3.67 -9.64
C LEU A 136 3.63 4.92 -10.28
N ALA A 137 4.41 5.70 -9.53
CA ALA A 137 5.09 6.88 -10.07
C ALA A 137 6.10 6.51 -11.17
N ALA A 138 6.87 5.42 -10.97
CA ALA A 138 7.81 4.91 -11.97
C ALA A 138 7.08 4.39 -13.22
N ILE A 139 5.97 3.66 -13.06
CA ILE A 139 5.10 3.19 -14.13
C ILE A 139 4.55 4.36 -14.96
N ASP A 140 3.97 5.36 -14.30
CA ASP A 140 3.38 6.52 -14.96
C ASP A 140 4.44 7.35 -15.70
N ARG A 141 5.64 7.51 -15.12
CA ARG A 141 6.78 8.14 -15.78
C ARG A 141 7.17 7.38 -17.05
N PHE A 142 7.34 6.06 -16.94
CA PHE A 142 7.69 5.22 -18.09
C PHE A 142 6.66 5.30 -19.20
N THR A 143 5.38 5.17 -18.87
CA THR A 143 4.28 5.23 -19.84
C THR A 143 4.21 6.57 -20.58
N LYS A 144 4.50 7.68 -19.89
CA LYS A 144 4.55 9.01 -20.49
C LYS A 144 5.74 9.20 -21.43
N LEU A 145 6.90 8.64 -21.06
CA LEU A 145 8.13 8.75 -21.86
C LEU A 145 8.12 7.81 -23.06
N TYR A 146 7.54 6.62 -22.92
CA TYR A 146 7.62 5.53 -23.89
C TYR A 146 6.25 4.89 -24.16
N PRO A 147 5.25 5.65 -24.67
CA PRO A 147 3.86 5.16 -24.82
C PRO A 147 3.71 4.00 -25.81
N ASN A 148 4.66 3.84 -26.73
CA ASN A 148 4.67 2.80 -27.76
C ASN A 148 5.79 1.76 -27.55
N HIS A 149 6.32 1.65 -26.33
CA HIS A 149 7.35 0.67 -26.03
C HIS A 149 6.81 -0.75 -26.17
N GLU A 150 7.61 -1.69 -26.63
CA GLU A 150 7.19 -3.10 -26.84
C GLU A 150 6.68 -3.79 -25.57
N ARG A 151 7.05 -3.30 -24.38
CA ARG A 151 6.67 -3.87 -23.08
C ARG A 151 5.57 -3.05 -22.36
N ILE A 152 4.79 -2.28 -23.09
CA ILE A 152 3.65 -1.54 -22.51
C ILE A 152 2.60 -2.50 -21.95
N ASP A 153 2.42 -3.66 -22.55
CA ASP A 153 1.56 -4.71 -22.02
C ASP A 153 1.98 -5.16 -20.62
N TYR A 154 3.29 -5.39 -20.39
CA TYR A 154 3.82 -5.69 -19.08
C TYR A 154 3.62 -4.53 -18.07
N ILE A 155 3.85 -3.30 -18.51
CA ILE A 155 3.68 -2.11 -17.66
C ILE A 155 2.22 -1.93 -17.22
N LEU A 156 1.25 -2.13 -18.12
CA LEU A 156 -0.17 -2.13 -17.78
C LEU A 156 -0.52 -3.26 -16.80
N TYR A 157 0.05 -4.44 -17.03
CA TYR A 157 -0.13 -5.57 -16.12
C TYR A 157 0.42 -5.26 -14.73
N LEU A 158 1.66 -4.72 -14.63
CA LEU A 158 2.29 -4.34 -13.37
C LEU A 158 1.47 -3.26 -12.66
N LYS A 159 0.98 -2.23 -13.39
CA LYS A 159 0.10 -1.19 -12.83
C LYS A 159 -1.15 -1.80 -12.22
N GLY A 160 -1.77 -2.72 -12.93
CA GLY A 160 -2.90 -3.49 -12.44
C GLY A 160 -2.56 -4.25 -11.16
N LEU A 161 -1.42 -4.95 -11.10
CA LEU A 161 -0.99 -5.72 -9.92
C LEU A 161 -0.70 -4.83 -8.70
N VAL A 162 -0.05 -3.68 -8.90
CA VAL A 162 0.27 -2.73 -7.81
C VAL A 162 -1.01 -2.20 -7.15
N ASN A 163 -2.04 -1.92 -7.96
CA ASN A 163 -3.35 -1.46 -7.50
C ASN A 163 -4.25 -2.61 -7.03
N PHE A 164 -3.98 -3.85 -7.49
CA PHE A 164 -4.71 -5.04 -7.08
C PHE A 164 -4.21 -5.53 -5.73
N ASN A 165 -4.68 -4.91 -4.66
CA ASN A 165 -4.23 -5.21 -3.30
C ASN A 165 -4.88 -6.50 -2.76
N ASP A 166 -4.28 -7.64 -3.08
CA ASP A 166 -4.73 -8.97 -2.62
C ASP A 166 -4.38 -9.26 -1.14
N ARG A 167 -3.46 -8.49 -0.54
CA ARG A 167 -3.05 -8.66 0.87
C ARG A 167 -4.18 -8.38 1.86
N SER A 168 -5.21 -7.62 1.45
CA SER A 168 -6.40 -7.40 2.27
C SER A 168 -7.24 -8.66 2.49
N ASN A 169 -7.15 -9.65 1.59
CA ASN A 169 -7.97 -10.86 1.65
C ASN A 169 -7.65 -11.78 2.83
N LEU A 170 -6.43 -11.76 3.35
CA LEU A 170 -6.06 -12.54 4.54
C LEU A 170 -6.66 -11.92 5.81
N PHE A 171 -6.64 -10.59 5.91
CA PHE A 171 -7.22 -9.86 7.06
C PHE A 171 -8.74 -9.89 7.05
N THR A 172 -9.38 -9.73 5.88
CA THR A 172 -10.86 -9.77 5.76
C THR A 172 -11.45 -11.14 6.07
N ARG A 173 -10.71 -12.24 5.84
CA ARG A 173 -11.12 -13.59 6.29
C ARG A 173 -11.17 -13.71 7.81
N PHE A 174 -10.37 -12.94 8.55
CA PHE A 174 -10.36 -12.93 10.01
C PHE A 174 -11.30 -11.89 10.62
N THR A 175 -11.50 -10.75 9.96
CA THR A 175 -12.32 -9.64 10.48
C THR A 175 -13.78 -9.70 10.03
N GLY A 176 -14.10 -10.51 9.03
CA GLY A 176 -15.46 -10.58 8.45
C GLY A 176 -15.89 -9.30 7.74
N GLU A 177 -14.96 -8.38 7.48
CA GLU A 177 -15.24 -7.15 6.72
C GLU A 177 -15.54 -7.47 5.26
N ASP A 178 -16.61 -6.90 4.75
CA ASP A 178 -16.98 -7.01 3.34
C ASP A 178 -16.07 -6.07 2.52
N LEU A 179 -15.31 -6.64 1.57
CA LEU A 179 -14.46 -5.87 0.65
C LEU A 179 -15.25 -4.81 -0.13
N ALA A 180 -16.55 -5.02 -0.30
CA ALA A 180 -17.45 -4.07 -0.94
C ALA A 180 -17.66 -2.77 -0.14
N GLU A 181 -17.29 -2.74 1.15
CA GLU A 181 -17.46 -1.58 2.04
C GLU A 181 -16.24 -0.65 2.05
N ARG A 182 -15.11 -1.03 1.41
CA ARG A 182 -13.89 -0.20 1.33
C ARG A 182 -13.90 0.77 0.15
N ASP A 183 -13.02 1.78 0.21
CA ASP A 183 -12.80 2.69 -0.92
C ASP A 183 -12.37 1.91 -2.17
N PRO A 184 -13.19 1.89 -3.23
CA PRO A 184 -12.91 1.12 -4.44
C PRO A 184 -11.90 1.79 -5.38
N LYS A 185 -11.24 2.89 -5.00
CA LYS A 185 -10.38 3.66 -5.90
C LYS A 185 -9.27 2.80 -6.52
N ALA A 186 -8.47 2.14 -5.68
CA ALA A 186 -7.39 1.27 -6.16
C ALA A 186 -7.92 0.12 -7.04
N ALA A 187 -9.06 -0.46 -6.66
CA ALA A 187 -9.70 -1.50 -7.45
C ALA A 187 -10.17 -1.00 -8.83
N ARG A 188 -10.66 0.23 -8.93
CA ARG A 188 -11.01 0.85 -10.22
C ARG A 188 -9.78 1.10 -11.08
N GLU A 189 -8.69 1.61 -10.50
CA GLU A 189 -7.43 1.80 -11.21
C GLU A 189 -6.83 0.47 -11.70
N ALA A 190 -6.94 -0.61 -10.89
CA ALA A 190 -6.56 -1.96 -11.30
C ALA A 190 -7.45 -2.45 -12.47
N PHE A 191 -8.76 -2.26 -12.35
CA PHE A 191 -9.72 -2.62 -13.40
C PHE A 191 -9.40 -1.92 -14.72
N ASP A 192 -9.18 -0.60 -14.69
CA ASP A 192 -8.88 0.18 -15.89
C ASP A 192 -7.57 -0.29 -16.55
N SER A 193 -6.54 -0.57 -15.75
CA SER A 193 -5.23 -1.04 -16.24
C SER A 193 -5.34 -2.42 -16.90
N PHE A 194 -6.01 -3.38 -16.26
CA PHE A 194 -6.21 -4.71 -16.84
C PHE A 194 -7.13 -4.69 -18.06
N LYS A 195 -8.18 -3.87 -18.04
CA LYS A 195 -9.07 -3.67 -19.18
C LYS A 195 -8.33 -3.13 -20.40
N GLU A 196 -7.50 -2.12 -20.20
CA GLU A 196 -6.67 -1.55 -21.26
C GLU A 196 -5.71 -2.60 -21.83
N LEU A 197 -5.05 -3.38 -20.95
CA LEU A 197 -4.16 -4.45 -21.38
C LEU A 197 -4.87 -5.47 -22.27
N VAL A 198 -5.99 -6.02 -21.82
CA VAL A 198 -6.72 -7.07 -22.56
C VAL A 198 -7.26 -6.52 -23.88
N ALA A 199 -7.73 -5.25 -23.90
CA ALA A 199 -8.26 -4.63 -25.11
C ALA A 199 -7.18 -4.32 -26.16
N ARG A 200 -6.02 -3.80 -25.72
CA ARG A 200 -4.93 -3.39 -26.64
C ARG A 200 -4.01 -4.56 -27.01
N PHE A 201 -3.82 -5.50 -26.10
CA PHE A 201 -2.82 -6.58 -26.23
C PHE A 201 -3.45 -7.95 -25.93
N PRO A 202 -4.47 -8.39 -26.70
CA PRO A 202 -5.17 -9.66 -26.42
C PRO A 202 -4.28 -10.90 -26.49
N ASN A 203 -3.18 -10.82 -27.26
CA ASN A 203 -2.21 -11.91 -27.43
C ASN A 203 -1.02 -11.82 -26.44
N SER A 204 -1.04 -10.85 -25.50
CA SER A 204 -0.01 -10.74 -24.48
C SER A 204 -0.02 -11.96 -23.55
N PRO A 205 1.16 -12.45 -23.09
CA PRO A 205 1.25 -13.53 -22.12
C PRO A 205 0.58 -13.19 -20.77
N TYR A 206 0.27 -11.92 -20.54
CA TYR A 206 -0.40 -11.43 -19.33
C TYR A 206 -1.92 -11.33 -19.49
N ALA A 207 -2.46 -11.41 -20.71
CA ALA A 207 -3.87 -11.15 -21.00
C ALA A 207 -4.82 -12.16 -20.32
N GLU A 208 -4.43 -13.44 -20.25
CA GLU A 208 -5.24 -14.49 -19.61
C GLU A 208 -5.42 -14.23 -18.10
N ASP A 209 -4.30 -13.97 -17.38
CA ASP A 209 -4.36 -13.66 -15.95
C ASP A 209 -5.09 -12.34 -15.69
N ALA A 210 -4.84 -11.32 -16.52
CA ALA A 210 -5.53 -10.03 -16.43
C ALA A 210 -7.05 -10.19 -16.60
N SER A 211 -7.51 -11.03 -17.51
CA SER A 211 -8.95 -11.33 -17.71
C SER A 211 -9.58 -11.99 -16.49
N GLY A 212 -8.87 -12.93 -15.87
CA GLY A 212 -9.32 -13.54 -14.60
C GLY A 212 -9.47 -12.51 -13.48
N ARG A 213 -8.53 -11.57 -13.38
CA ARG A 213 -8.57 -10.46 -12.41
C ARG A 213 -9.68 -9.47 -12.73
N LEU A 214 -9.93 -9.17 -14.00
CA LEU A 214 -11.04 -8.33 -14.42
C LEU A 214 -12.37 -8.89 -13.94
N THR A 215 -12.62 -10.18 -14.16
CA THR A 215 -13.85 -10.82 -13.69
C THR A 215 -14.04 -10.69 -12.18
N TYR A 216 -12.96 -10.87 -11.42
CA TYR A 216 -12.99 -10.66 -9.96
C TYR A 216 -13.31 -9.21 -9.59
N LEU A 217 -12.62 -8.24 -10.22
CA LEU A 217 -12.81 -6.81 -9.96
C LEU A 217 -14.22 -6.33 -10.35
N ILE A 218 -14.76 -6.79 -11.47
CA ILE A 218 -16.14 -6.53 -11.89
C ILE A 218 -17.12 -6.96 -10.80
N ASN A 219 -16.97 -8.17 -10.31
CA ASN A 219 -17.87 -8.71 -9.29
C ASN A 219 -17.74 -7.92 -7.96
N MET A 220 -16.52 -7.57 -7.56
CA MET A 220 -16.26 -6.81 -6.35
C MET A 220 -16.80 -5.38 -6.45
N LEU A 221 -16.54 -4.67 -7.56
CA LEU A 221 -16.99 -3.30 -7.77
C LEU A 221 -18.51 -3.22 -7.88
N ALA A 222 -19.13 -4.14 -8.61
CA ALA A 222 -20.59 -4.23 -8.70
C ALA A 222 -21.24 -4.46 -7.34
N SER A 223 -20.67 -5.34 -6.51
CA SER A 223 -21.14 -5.59 -5.15
C SER A 223 -21.01 -4.35 -4.26
N SER A 224 -19.91 -3.62 -4.38
CA SER A 224 -19.69 -2.36 -3.67
C SER A 224 -20.72 -1.29 -4.05
N ASP A 225 -20.97 -1.10 -5.34
CA ASP A 225 -21.96 -0.14 -5.82
C ASP A 225 -23.41 -0.53 -5.41
N VAL A 226 -23.74 -1.83 -5.40
CA VAL A 226 -25.03 -2.33 -4.87
C VAL A 226 -25.13 -2.09 -3.36
N HIS A 227 -24.05 -2.29 -2.61
CA HIS A 227 -24.03 -1.98 -1.18
C HIS A 227 -24.37 -0.50 -0.92
N VAL A 228 -23.80 0.42 -1.70
CA VAL A 228 -24.12 1.85 -1.63
C VAL A 228 -25.57 2.12 -2.03
N ALA A 229 -26.09 1.46 -3.08
CA ALA A 229 -27.48 1.58 -3.50
C ALA A 229 -28.44 1.12 -2.38
N ARG A 230 -28.14 -0.01 -1.75
CA ARG A 230 -28.88 -0.54 -0.60
C ARG A 230 -28.87 0.42 0.59
N PHE A 231 -27.73 1.05 0.87
CA PHE A 231 -27.62 2.06 1.93
C PHE A 231 -28.57 3.25 1.66
N TYR A 232 -28.59 3.80 0.46
CA TYR A 232 -29.51 4.88 0.08
C TYR A 232 -30.96 4.45 0.17
N TYR A 233 -31.28 3.22 -0.28
CA TYR A 233 -32.63 2.68 -0.21
C TYR A 233 -33.13 2.59 1.24
N ARG A 234 -32.31 2.08 2.16
CA ARG A 234 -32.63 2.03 3.61
C ARG A 234 -32.85 3.41 4.24
N ARG A 235 -32.20 4.44 3.70
CA ARG A 235 -32.32 5.82 4.16
C ARG A 235 -33.51 6.56 3.56
N GLY A 236 -34.31 5.92 2.71
CA GLY A 236 -35.41 6.56 1.99
C GLY A 236 -34.95 7.48 0.85
N ALA A 237 -33.68 7.53 0.54
CA ALA A 237 -33.13 8.28 -0.61
C ALA A 237 -33.32 7.48 -1.90
N THR A 238 -34.57 7.17 -2.24
CA THR A 238 -34.98 6.22 -3.28
C THR A 238 -34.41 6.57 -4.66
N LEU A 239 -34.43 7.83 -5.05
CA LEU A 239 -33.88 8.28 -6.33
C LEU A 239 -32.35 8.02 -6.42
N ALA A 240 -31.62 8.29 -5.32
CA ALA A 240 -30.17 8.02 -5.27
C ALA A 240 -29.88 6.52 -5.33
N ALA A 241 -30.70 5.70 -4.67
CA ALA A 241 -30.59 4.23 -4.71
C ALA A 241 -30.79 3.70 -6.14
N VAL A 242 -31.84 4.15 -6.81
CA VAL A 242 -32.17 3.77 -8.20
C VAL A 242 -31.04 4.19 -9.17
N ASN A 243 -30.56 5.42 -9.06
CA ASN A 243 -29.47 5.92 -9.92
C ASN A 243 -28.19 5.09 -9.74
N ARG A 244 -27.86 4.73 -8.51
CA ARG A 244 -26.70 3.88 -8.23
C ARG A 244 -26.89 2.47 -8.79
N ALA A 245 -28.06 1.86 -8.56
CA ALA A 245 -28.40 0.54 -9.08
C ALA A 245 -28.40 0.51 -10.63
N GLN A 246 -28.92 1.57 -11.26
CA GLN A 246 -28.86 1.72 -12.72
C GLN A 246 -27.42 1.81 -13.25
N ALA A 247 -26.53 2.48 -12.53
CA ALA A 247 -25.11 2.52 -12.89
C ALA A 247 -24.48 1.12 -12.86
N VAL A 248 -24.81 0.29 -11.86
CA VAL A 248 -24.36 -1.12 -11.79
C VAL A 248 -24.78 -1.90 -13.03
N VAL A 249 -26.06 -1.83 -13.40
CA VAL A 249 -26.59 -2.56 -14.56
C VAL A 249 -25.93 -2.11 -15.87
N LYS A 250 -25.58 -0.83 -15.98
CA LYS A 250 -24.89 -0.30 -17.16
C LYS A 250 -23.41 -0.68 -17.26
N GLN A 251 -22.71 -0.67 -16.11
CA GLN A 251 -21.26 -0.81 -16.09
C GLN A 251 -20.77 -2.25 -15.94
N TYR A 252 -21.54 -3.12 -15.29
CA TYR A 252 -21.11 -4.47 -14.89
C TYR A 252 -22.08 -5.56 -15.35
N GLN A 253 -22.33 -5.63 -16.65
CA GLN A 253 -23.42 -6.43 -17.26
C GLN A 253 -23.43 -7.94 -16.91
N GLU A 254 -22.28 -8.49 -16.50
CA GLU A 254 -22.16 -9.93 -16.20
C GLU A 254 -22.04 -10.21 -14.68
N ALA A 255 -22.10 -9.16 -13.83
CA ALA A 255 -21.89 -9.35 -12.40
C ALA A 255 -23.13 -9.96 -11.73
N PRO A 256 -22.96 -10.94 -10.81
CA PRO A 256 -24.08 -11.50 -10.04
C PRO A 256 -24.88 -10.47 -9.24
N ALA A 257 -24.23 -9.35 -8.87
CA ALA A 257 -24.85 -8.25 -8.14
C ALA A 257 -25.97 -7.52 -8.90
N ILE A 258 -26.08 -7.74 -10.24
CA ILE A 258 -27.15 -7.16 -11.08
C ILE A 258 -28.53 -7.65 -10.63
N GLU A 259 -28.64 -8.87 -10.16
CA GLU A 259 -29.93 -9.40 -9.65
C GLU A 259 -30.52 -8.48 -8.58
N GLU A 260 -29.69 -8.07 -7.60
CA GLU A 260 -30.11 -7.16 -6.54
C GLU A 260 -30.26 -5.72 -7.04
N ALA A 261 -29.39 -5.25 -7.93
CA ALA A 261 -29.51 -3.93 -8.53
C ALA A 261 -30.86 -3.76 -9.24
N LEU A 262 -31.29 -4.74 -10.02
CA LEU A 262 -32.59 -4.75 -10.68
C LEU A 262 -33.75 -4.76 -9.67
N ALA A 263 -33.62 -5.47 -8.56
CA ALA A 263 -34.61 -5.48 -7.50
C ALA A 263 -34.75 -4.10 -6.84
N ILE A 264 -33.61 -3.41 -6.57
CA ILE A 264 -33.61 -2.05 -6.07
C ILE A 264 -34.27 -1.09 -7.06
N MET A 265 -33.97 -1.23 -8.36
CA MET A 265 -34.59 -0.40 -9.41
C MET A 265 -36.10 -0.65 -9.48
N MET A 266 -36.53 -1.91 -9.51
CA MET A 266 -37.95 -2.28 -9.58
C MET A 266 -38.76 -1.66 -8.42
N ASN A 267 -38.33 -1.91 -7.18
CA ASN A 267 -39.06 -1.40 -6.00
C ASN A 267 -38.89 0.12 -5.81
N GLY A 268 -37.72 0.65 -6.19
CA GLY A 268 -37.46 2.10 -6.11
C GLY A 268 -38.27 2.89 -7.12
N TYR A 269 -38.45 2.44 -8.34
CA TYR A 269 -39.30 3.07 -9.34
C TYR A 269 -40.79 3.02 -8.90
N GLU A 270 -41.21 1.91 -8.30
CA GLU A 270 -42.58 1.80 -7.75
C GLU A 270 -42.82 2.83 -6.65
N GLN A 271 -41.90 3.01 -5.70
CA GLN A 271 -41.98 4.04 -4.66
C GLN A 271 -41.96 5.47 -5.23
N LEU A 272 -41.33 5.69 -6.37
CA LEU A 272 -41.30 6.99 -7.05
C LEU A 272 -42.54 7.23 -7.95
N GLY A 273 -43.49 6.29 -8.03
CA GLY A 273 -44.65 6.39 -8.90
C GLY A 273 -44.37 6.17 -10.39
N LEU A 274 -43.17 5.62 -10.72
CA LEU A 274 -42.73 5.38 -12.10
C LEU A 274 -43.02 3.92 -12.50
N SER A 275 -44.32 3.59 -12.63
CA SER A 275 -44.82 2.23 -12.83
C SER A 275 -44.28 1.54 -14.10
N GLU A 276 -44.13 2.27 -15.19
CA GLU A 276 -43.56 1.73 -16.44
C GLU A 276 -42.12 1.28 -16.27
N LEU A 277 -41.28 2.10 -15.63
CA LEU A 277 -39.89 1.77 -15.37
C LEU A 277 -39.76 0.62 -14.37
N SER A 278 -40.65 0.53 -13.39
CA SER A 278 -40.72 -0.62 -12.47
C SER A 278 -41.07 -1.90 -13.22
N ALA A 279 -42.05 -1.86 -14.13
CA ALA A 279 -42.41 -3.01 -14.96
C ALA A 279 -41.29 -3.45 -15.90
N ASP A 280 -40.54 -2.50 -16.46
CA ASP A 280 -39.37 -2.78 -17.30
C ASP A 280 -38.24 -3.46 -16.51
N ALA A 281 -37.91 -2.92 -15.33
CA ALA A 281 -36.91 -3.53 -14.44
C ALA A 281 -37.33 -4.95 -14.02
N ARG A 282 -38.61 -5.17 -13.70
CA ARG A 282 -39.18 -6.49 -13.40
C ARG A 282 -39.04 -7.44 -14.56
N ARG A 283 -39.35 -7.01 -15.78
CA ARG A 283 -39.23 -7.82 -17.00
C ARG A 283 -37.79 -8.26 -17.24
N VAL A 284 -36.83 -7.34 -17.07
CA VAL A 284 -35.40 -7.66 -17.22
C VAL A 284 -34.95 -8.64 -16.13
N LEU A 285 -35.37 -8.43 -14.88
CA LEU A 285 -35.07 -9.33 -13.76
C LEU A 285 -35.63 -10.73 -14.02
N GLN A 286 -36.89 -10.82 -14.44
CA GLN A 286 -37.55 -12.10 -14.73
C GLN A 286 -36.90 -12.87 -15.89
N LYS A 287 -36.47 -12.13 -16.93
CA LYS A 287 -35.82 -12.74 -18.09
C LYS A 287 -34.45 -13.29 -17.76
N ASN A 288 -33.64 -12.55 -17.02
CA ASN A 288 -32.23 -12.92 -16.75
C ASN A 288 -32.07 -13.75 -15.46
N PHE A 289 -32.97 -13.59 -14.50
CA PHE A 289 -32.96 -14.26 -13.19
C PHE A 289 -34.33 -14.83 -12.83
N PRO A 290 -34.87 -15.82 -13.58
CA PRO A 290 -36.23 -16.32 -13.37
C PRO A 290 -36.45 -16.95 -12.00
N ALA A 291 -35.38 -17.44 -11.35
CA ALA A 291 -35.42 -18.02 -10.01
C ALA A 291 -35.20 -16.99 -8.89
N SER A 292 -35.11 -15.70 -9.22
CA SER A 292 -34.83 -14.64 -8.25
C SER A 292 -35.83 -14.61 -7.12
N VAL A 293 -35.34 -14.52 -5.91
CA VAL A 293 -36.18 -14.35 -4.71
C VAL A 293 -36.91 -13.00 -4.70
N TYR A 294 -36.34 -12.00 -5.37
CA TYR A 294 -36.90 -10.65 -5.45
C TYR A 294 -38.13 -10.54 -6.36
N LEU A 295 -38.43 -11.57 -7.14
CA LEU A 295 -39.69 -11.68 -7.91
C LEU A 295 -40.86 -12.18 -7.04
N LYS A 296 -40.54 -12.85 -5.91
CA LYS A 296 -41.53 -13.52 -5.06
C LYS A 296 -41.90 -12.71 -3.84
N SER A 297 -41.08 -11.76 -3.42
CA SER A 297 -41.29 -10.92 -2.24
C SER A 297 -40.85 -9.48 -2.52
N ALA A 298 -41.37 -8.52 -1.77
CA ALA A 298 -40.88 -7.15 -1.78
C ALA A 298 -39.37 -7.13 -1.42
N TYR A 299 -38.66 -6.18 -1.99
CA TYR A 299 -37.25 -6.03 -1.70
C TYR A 299 -37.02 -5.60 -0.25
N ASP A 300 -36.27 -6.42 0.50
CA ASP A 300 -35.86 -6.10 1.86
C ASP A 300 -34.34 -5.78 1.87
N PRO A 301 -33.98 -4.52 2.12
CA PRO A 301 -32.58 -4.09 2.12
C PRO A 301 -31.78 -4.60 3.32
N THR A 302 -32.40 -5.27 4.30
CA THR A 302 -31.72 -5.83 5.48
C THR A 302 -31.18 -7.22 5.19
N VAL A 303 -31.72 -7.91 4.20
CA VAL A 303 -31.28 -9.25 3.80
C VAL A 303 -30.08 -9.16 2.88
N LYS A 304 -28.89 -9.43 3.42
CA LYS A 304 -27.66 -9.57 2.61
C LYS A 304 -27.64 -10.95 1.93
N LYS A 305 -27.67 -11.01 0.60
CA LYS A 305 -27.21 -12.20 -0.11
C LYS A 305 -25.69 -12.16 -0.21
N PRO A 306 -24.97 -13.13 0.33
CA PRO A 306 -23.54 -13.19 0.12
C PRO A 306 -23.26 -13.48 -1.36
N VAL A 307 -22.71 -12.49 -2.07
CA VAL A 307 -22.12 -12.72 -3.40
C VAL A 307 -20.75 -13.33 -3.15
N ALA A 308 -20.63 -14.63 -3.38
CA ALA A 308 -19.35 -15.33 -3.24
C ALA A 308 -18.41 -14.91 -4.39
N VAL A 309 -17.64 -13.85 -4.17
CA VAL A 309 -16.57 -13.44 -5.08
C VAL A 309 -15.30 -14.20 -4.71
N LYS A 310 -14.98 -15.26 -5.47
CA LYS A 310 -13.74 -16.01 -5.23
C LYS A 310 -12.56 -15.22 -5.81
N PRO A 311 -11.54 -14.89 -4.98
CA PRO A 311 -10.33 -14.26 -5.48
C PRO A 311 -9.69 -15.11 -6.57
N PRO A 312 -9.07 -14.51 -7.60
CA PRO A 312 -8.27 -15.24 -8.56
C PRO A 312 -7.14 -15.98 -7.84
N ALA A 313 -6.72 -17.11 -8.39
CA ALA A 313 -5.54 -17.81 -7.90
C ALA A 313 -4.33 -16.86 -7.91
N ALA A 314 -3.39 -17.08 -6.98
CA ALA A 314 -2.11 -16.35 -7.02
C ALA A 314 -1.52 -16.46 -8.44
N PRO A 315 -0.94 -15.36 -9.00
CA PRO A 315 -0.58 -15.34 -10.42
C PRO A 315 0.35 -16.51 -10.77
N SER A 316 -0.15 -17.45 -11.55
CA SER A 316 0.69 -18.49 -12.17
C SER A 316 1.74 -17.86 -13.10
N ALA A 317 1.50 -16.63 -13.55
CA ALA A 317 2.42 -15.82 -14.32
C ALA A 317 3.67 -15.40 -13.53
N PHE A 318 3.67 -15.39 -12.18
CA PHE A 318 4.91 -15.13 -11.43
C PHE A 318 6.01 -16.17 -11.67
N SER A 319 5.63 -17.44 -11.90
CA SER A 319 6.58 -18.47 -12.31
C SER A 319 7.01 -18.34 -13.77
N ARG A 320 6.23 -17.66 -14.60
CA ARG A 320 6.52 -17.37 -16.01
C ARG A 320 7.15 -16.00 -16.26
N LEU A 321 7.14 -15.12 -15.24
CA LEU A 321 7.93 -13.91 -15.22
C LEU A 321 9.41 -14.27 -15.01
N LYS A 322 9.93 -15.18 -15.86
CA LYS A 322 11.37 -15.27 -16.11
C LYS A 322 11.74 -14.00 -16.84
N PHE A 323 12.26 -13.04 -16.10
CA PHE A 323 12.76 -11.75 -16.59
C PHE A 323 14.09 -11.90 -17.34
N TRP A 324 14.29 -12.97 -18.09
CA TRP A 324 15.56 -13.30 -18.76
C TRP A 324 15.37 -13.56 -20.24
#